data_b3b1609c0ef32364f37acea4a8308a5d
#
_entry.id   b3b1609c0ef32364f37acea4a8308a5d
#
_cell.length_a   1.000
_cell.length_b   1.000
_cell.length_c   1.000
_cell.angle_alpha   90.00
_cell.angle_beta   90.00
_cell.angle_gamma   90.00
#
_symmetry.space_group_name_H-M   'P 1'
#
loop_
_entity.id
_entity.type
_entity.pdbx_description
1 polymer ?
#
loop_
_entity_poly.entity_id
_entity_poly.type
_entity_poly.pdbx_seq_one_letter_code
_entity_poly.pdbx_strand_id
1 'polypeptide(L)'
;MVREIREDELDALLELYLYLHEDGIPEKNDHLANTWKQITEDPNHHIIVNEIDGKIVSSCVCVIIPNLTRGIRPYAFVENVVTHADYRKRGYAGECLAYAKKIATENNCYKMMLLTGSKRPETLNFYAGAGYNSTDKTAFIQWL
;
A
#
# COMPACT_ATOMS: atom_id res chain seq x y z
N MET A 1 10.65 1.06 -12.03
CA MET A 1 11.10 -0.18 -11.35
C MET A 1 10.37 -0.31 -10.02
N VAL A 2 9.72 -1.47 -9.78
CA VAL A 2 8.99 -1.73 -8.53
C VAL A 2 9.91 -2.43 -7.54
N ARG A 3 9.91 -1.97 -6.30
CA ARG A 3 10.73 -2.51 -5.19
C ARG A 3 10.17 -2.10 -3.84
N GLU A 4 10.70 -2.63 -2.77
CA GLU A 4 10.46 -2.08 -1.45
C GLU A 4 11.23 -0.75 -1.26
N ILE A 5 10.70 0.11 -0.39
CA ILE A 5 11.29 1.42 -0.10
C ILE A 5 12.60 1.27 0.66
N ARG A 6 13.51 2.20 0.49
CA ARG A 6 14.74 2.31 1.29
C ARG A 6 14.53 3.22 2.51
N GLU A 7 15.31 3.02 3.56
CA GLU A 7 15.20 3.81 4.80
C GLU A 7 15.44 5.31 4.60
N ASP A 8 16.27 5.68 3.62
CA ASP A 8 16.61 7.06 3.29
C ASP A 8 15.57 7.77 2.37
N GLU A 9 14.48 7.10 2.04
CA GLU A 9 13.46 7.62 1.10
C GLU A 9 12.19 8.16 1.77
N LEU A 10 12.19 8.36 3.09
CA LEU A 10 11.03 8.86 3.82
C LEU A 10 10.50 10.17 3.24
N ASP A 11 11.36 11.13 2.95
CA ASP A 11 10.93 12.45 2.44
C ASP A 11 10.21 12.31 1.08
N ALA A 12 10.75 11.50 0.18
CA ALA A 12 10.12 11.25 -1.13
C ALA A 12 8.75 10.56 -1.00
N LEU A 13 8.61 9.65 -0.03
CA LEU A 13 7.34 9.01 0.26
C LEU A 13 6.32 10.00 0.81
N LEU A 14 6.71 10.86 1.75
CA LEU A 14 5.83 11.86 2.35
C LEU A 14 5.36 12.89 1.31
N GLU A 15 6.22 13.28 0.38
CA GLU A 15 5.83 14.13 -0.76
C GLU A 15 4.80 13.43 -1.66
N LEU A 16 4.98 12.13 -1.94
CA LEU A 16 4.01 11.36 -2.70
C LEU A 16 2.66 11.25 -1.97
N TYR A 17 2.66 11.13 -0.65
CA TYR A 17 1.44 11.02 0.17
C TYR A 17 0.58 12.29 0.17
N LEU A 18 1.10 13.44 -0.25
CA LEU A 18 0.28 14.63 -0.48
C LEU A 18 -0.84 14.38 -1.51
N TYR A 19 -0.71 13.36 -2.35
CA TYR A 19 -1.77 12.92 -3.28
C TYR A 19 -2.80 11.96 -2.66
N LEU A 20 -2.67 11.64 -1.37
CA LEU A 20 -3.58 10.79 -0.56
C LEU A 20 -4.49 11.61 0.37
N HIS A 21 -4.95 12.79 -0.04
CA HIS A 21 -5.80 13.65 0.78
C HIS A 21 -5.13 14.12 2.09
N GLU A 22 -3.79 14.17 2.11
CA GLU A 22 -3.05 14.74 3.23
C GLU A 22 -3.00 16.27 3.13
N ASP A 23 -3.16 16.96 4.26
CA ASP A 23 -3.15 18.42 4.31
C ASP A 23 -1.73 18.99 4.26
N GLY A 24 -0.71 18.18 4.53
CA GLY A 24 0.70 18.58 4.49
C GLY A 24 1.65 17.47 4.89
N ILE A 25 2.94 17.77 4.81
CA ILE A 25 4.00 16.86 5.26
C ILE A 25 4.08 16.94 6.79
N PRO A 26 4.15 15.78 7.50
CA PRO A 26 4.31 15.77 8.96
C PRO A 26 5.55 16.53 9.42
N GLU A 27 5.46 17.12 10.61
CA GLU A 27 6.62 17.75 11.25
C GLU A 27 7.73 16.72 11.49
N LYS A 28 8.96 17.12 11.17
CA LYS A 28 10.15 16.30 11.44
C LYS A 28 10.50 16.33 12.91
N ASN A 29 10.00 15.38 13.67
CA ASN A 29 10.19 15.23 15.10
C ASN A 29 10.48 13.77 15.48
N ASP A 30 10.70 13.52 16.77
CA ASP A 30 11.00 12.18 17.26
C ASP A 30 9.86 11.19 17.03
N HIS A 31 8.61 11.65 17.03
CA HIS A 31 7.46 10.78 16.77
C HIS A 31 7.50 10.24 15.34
N LEU A 32 7.76 11.09 14.35
CA LEU A 32 7.92 10.67 12.95
C LEU A 32 9.09 9.69 12.81
N ALA A 33 10.25 10.04 13.39
CA ALA A 33 11.45 9.20 13.30
C ALA A 33 11.25 7.83 13.92
N ASN A 34 10.63 7.76 15.10
CA ASN A 34 10.33 6.50 15.79
C ASN A 34 9.30 5.66 15.04
N THR A 35 8.26 6.29 14.49
CA THR A 35 7.25 5.58 13.68
C THR A 35 7.87 5.03 12.41
N TRP A 36 8.69 5.81 11.72
CA TRP A 36 9.41 5.36 10.52
C TRP A 36 10.30 4.16 10.82
N LYS A 37 11.09 4.24 11.90
CA LYS A 37 11.92 3.13 12.35
C LYS A 37 11.09 1.88 12.65
N GLN A 38 9.97 2.03 13.37
CA GLN A 38 9.07 0.91 13.67
C GLN A 38 8.56 0.24 12.38
N ILE A 39 8.20 1.03 11.37
CA ILE A 39 7.72 0.52 10.08
C ILE A 39 8.83 -0.22 9.33
N THR A 40 10.01 0.36 9.24
CA THR A 40 11.12 -0.21 8.44
C THR A 40 11.77 -1.42 9.10
N GLU A 41 11.69 -1.55 10.42
CA GLU A 41 12.18 -2.72 11.17
C GLU A 41 11.16 -3.86 11.26
N ASP A 42 9.88 -3.63 10.94
CA ASP A 42 8.85 -4.65 10.97
C ASP A 42 8.89 -5.53 9.70
N PRO A 43 9.27 -6.82 9.82
CA PRO A 43 9.35 -7.72 8.66
C PRO A 43 7.99 -8.01 8.01
N ASN A 44 6.89 -7.64 8.65
CA ASN A 44 5.53 -7.81 8.12
C ASN A 44 4.96 -6.53 7.49
N HIS A 45 5.68 -5.40 7.53
CA HIS A 45 5.23 -4.12 7.01
C HIS A 45 6.02 -3.73 5.77
N HIS A 46 5.43 -3.90 4.61
CA HIS A 46 6.07 -3.67 3.32
C HIS A 46 5.55 -2.38 2.69
N ILE A 47 6.41 -1.40 2.49
CA ILE A 47 6.12 -0.22 1.68
C ILE A 47 6.72 -0.45 0.29
N ILE A 48 5.86 -0.57 -0.69
CA ILE A 48 6.20 -0.87 -2.08
C ILE A 48 6.16 0.42 -2.87
N VAL A 49 7.18 0.69 -3.63
CA VAL A 49 7.30 1.90 -4.45
C VAL A 49 7.58 1.55 -5.91
N ASN A 50 7.11 2.41 -6.80
CA ASN A 50 7.49 2.37 -8.21
C ASN A 50 8.33 3.61 -8.54
N GLU A 51 9.56 3.39 -8.93
CA GLU A 51 10.53 4.43 -9.27
C GLU A 51 10.67 4.56 -10.78
N ILE A 52 10.55 5.78 -11.28
CA ILE A 52 10.77 6.15 -12.69
C ILE A 52 11.76 7.32 -12.72
N ASP A 53 12.86 7.13 -13.41
CA ASP A 53 13.93 8.14 -13.57
C ASP A 53 14.40 8.75 -12.22
N GLY A 54 14.57 7.90 -11.22
CA GLY A 54 15.01 8.31 -9.87
C GLY A 54 13.93 8.94 -9.00
N LYS A 55 12.68 9.00 -9.46
CA LYS A 55 11.54 9.55 -8.72
C LYS A 55 10.57 8.46 -8.32
N ILE A 56 10.14 8.44 -7.06
CA ILE A 56 9.04 7.61 -6.58
C ILE A 56 7.73 8.20 -7.10
N VAL A 57 7.03 7.48 -7.96
CA VAL A 57 5.82 7.97 -8.64
C VAL A 57 4.54 7.25 -8.21
N SER A 58 4.67 6.08 -7.60
CA SER A 58 3.53 5.32 -7.08
C SER A 58 3.97 4.49 -5.88
N SER A 59 3.03 4.20 -4.98
CA SER A 59 3.28 3.38 -3.79
C SER A 59 2.03 2.66 -3.34
N CYS A 60 2.21 1.58 -2.60
CA CYS A 60 1.21 0.98 -1.72
C CYS A 60 1.90 0.39 -0.49
N VAL A 61 1.13 0.20 0.56
CA VAL A 61 1.54 -0.53 1.77
C VAL A 61 0.91 -1.91 1.75
N CYS A 62 1.67 -2.94 2.09
CA CYS A 62 1.17 -4.30 2.28
C CYS A 62 1.61 -4.80 3.66
N VAL A 63 0.66 -5.10 4.52
CA VAL A 63 0.93 -5.63 5.86
C VAL A 63 0.53 -7.10 5.91
N ILE A 64 1.45 -7.95 6.38
CA ILE A 64 1.20 -9.38 6.60
C ILE A 64 0.74 -9.55 8.05
N ILE A 65 -0.46 -10.11 8.22
CA ILE A 65 -1.07 -10.26 9.54
C ILE A 65 -1.07 -11.75 9.91
N PRO A 66 -0.35 -12.15 10.98
CA PRO A 66 -0.39 -13.51 11.51
C PRO A 66 -1.83 -13.93 11.87
N ASN A 67 -2.16 -15.19 11.64
CA ASN A 67 -3.52 -15.68 11.81
C ASN A 67 -3.53 -17.15 12.23
N LEU A 68 -4.46 -17.53 13.10
CA LEU A 68 -4.58 -18.90 13.62
C LEU A 68 -5.56 -19.77 12.84
N THR A 69 -6.44 -19.18 12.04
CA THR A 69 -7.39 -19.93 11.21
C THR A 69 -6.80 -20.29 9.85
N ARG A 70 -7.55 -21.03 9.03
CA ARG A 70 -7.14 -21.40 7.67
C ARG A 70 -5.79 -22.15 7.61
N GLY A 71 -5.54 -23.08 8.55
CA GLY A 71 -4.29 -23.81 8.62
C GLY A 71 -3.10 -22.96 9.08
N ILE A 72 -3.36 -21.99 9.97
CA ILE A 72 -2.39 -21.05 10.51
C ILE A 72 -1.76 -20.18 9.40
N ARG A 73 -2.50 -19.91 8.35
CA ARG A 73 -2.05 -19.07 7.25
C ARG A 73 -2.32 -17.59 7.56
N PRO A 74 -1.35 -16.70 7.34
CA PRO A 74 -1.55 -15.26 7.46
C PRO A 74 -2.47 -14.71 6.38
N TYR A 75 -2.84 -13.45 6.49
CA TYR A 75 -3.49 -12.69 5.44
C TYR A 75 -2.81 -11.34 5.27
N ALA A 76 -3.00 -10.71 4.13
CA ALA A 76 -2.42 -9.41 3.81
C ALA A 76 -3.49 -8.32 3.77
N PHE A 77 -3.12 -7.12 4.22
CA PHE A 77 -3.93 -5.92 4.10
C PHE A 77 -3.16 -4.85 3.31
N VAL A 78 -3.81 -4.25 2.31
CA VAL A 78 -3.20 -3.22 1.46
C VAL A 78 -3.81 -1.86 1.79
N GLU A 79 -2.94 -0.88 1.99
CA GLU A 79 -3.30 0.50 2.32
C GLU A 79 -2.47 1.51 1.51
N ASN A 80 -2.86 2.77 1.57
CA ASN A 80 -2.11 3.90 1.03
C ASN A 80 -1.71 3.72 -0.44
N VAL A 81 -2.65 3.23 -1.27
CA VAL A 81 -2.43 3.12 -2.72
C VAL A 81 -2.48 4.50 -3.34
N VAL A 82 -1.36 4.96 -3.85
CA VAL A 82 -1.21 6.33 -4.38
C VAL A 82 -0.38 6.36 -5.65
N THR A 83 -0.70 7.31 -6.54
CA THR A 83 0.12 7.64 -7.70
C THR A 83 0.15 9.15 -7.87
N HIS A 84 1.36 9.69 -8.07
CA HIS A 84 1.59 11.09 -8.42
C HIS A 84 0.72 11.52 -9.61
N ALA A 85 0.12 12.70 -9.55
CA ALA A 85 -0.88 13.15 -10.52
C ALA A 85 -0.42 13.00 -11.98
N ASP A 86 0.81 13.43 -12.28
CA ASP A 86 1.36 13.41 -13.65
C ASP A 86 1.69 12.01 -14.18
N TYR A 87 1.64 11.00 -13.29
CA TYR A 87 2.00 9.61 -13.62
C TYR A 87 0.80 8.66 -13.59
N ARG A 88 -0.41 9.19 -13.36
CA ARG A 88 -1.63 8.39 -13.35
C ARG A 88 -1.96 7.78 -14.71
N LYS A 89 -2.77 6.72 -14.72
CA LYS A 89 -3.25 6.01 -15.91
C LYS A 89 -2.13 5.39 -16.76
N ARG A 90 -0.98 5.10 -16.14
CA ARG A 90 0.17 4.45 -16.79
C ARG A 90 0.47 3.06 -16.22
N GLY A 91 -0.39 2.54 -15.33
CA GLY A 91 -0.25 1.18 -14.76
C GLY A 91 0.61 1.07 -13.50
N TYR A 92 1.27 2.13 -13.04
CA TYR A 92 2.25 2.06 -11.95
C TYR A 92 1.66 1.60 -10.61
N ALA A 93 0.45 1.99 -10.27
CA ALA A 93 -0.22 1.44 -9.08
C ALA A 93 -0.54 -0.05 -9.22
N GLY A 94 -0.92 -0.48 -10.42
CA GLY A 94 -1.15 -1.89 -10.73
C GLY A 94 0.12 -2.73 -10.54
N GLU A 95 1.27 -2.19 -10.93
CA GLU A 95 2.57 -2.84 -10.72
C GLU A 95 2.91 -2.95 -9.21
N CYS A 96 2.63 -1.91 -8.41
CA CYS A 96 2.77 -1.98 -6.95
C CYS A 96 1.86 -3.05 -6.34
N LEU A 97 0.59 -3.12 -6.75
CA LEU A 97 -0.35 -4.16 -6.29
C LEU A 97 0.08 -5.56 -6.70
N ALA A 98 0.64 -5.74 -7.90
CA ALA A 98 1.18 -7.02 -8.35
C ALA A 98 2.39 -7.45 -7.50
N TYR A 99 3.25 -6.52 -7.11
CA TYR A 99 4.37 -6.77 -6.21
C TYR A 99 3.87 -7.13 -4.80
N ALA A 100 2.86 -6.43 -4.27
CA ALA A 100 2.21 -6.77 -3.01
C ALA A 100 1.64 -8.20 -3.03
N LYS A 101 0.99 -8.59 -4.14
CA LYS A 101 0.49 -9.96 -4.33
C LYS A 101 1.61 -10.99 -4.31
N LYS A 102 2.76 -10.68 -4.91
CA LYS A 102 3.95 -11.54 -4.85
C LYS A 102 4.39 -11.76 -3.41
N ILE A 103 4.56 -10.67 -2.62
CA ILE A 103 4.92 -10.75 -1.20
C ILE A 103 3.91 -11.60 -0.42
N ALA A 104 2.61 -11.34 -0.59
CA ALA A 104 1.56 -12.09 0.10
C ALA A 104 1.60 -13.59 -0.25
N THR A 105 1.86 -13.94 -1.51
CA THR A 105 1.99 -15.33 -1.97
C THR A 105 3.22 -16.01 -1.36
N GLU A 106 4.36 -15.34 -1.36
CA GLU A 106 5.61 -15.86 -0.79
C GLU A 106 5.52 -16.06 0.73
N ASN A 107 4.68 -15.27 1.41
CA ASN A 107 4.35 -15.42 2.83
C ASN A 107 3.19 -16.40 3.10
N ASN A 108 2.74 -17.14 2.09
CA ASN A 108 1.64 -18.11 2.23
C ASN A 108 0.32 -17.51 2.72
N CYS A 109 0.04 -16.25 2.42
CA CYS A 109 -1.24 -15.62 2.75
C CYS A 109 -2.40 -16.35 2.05
N TYR A 110 -3.52 -16.53 2.76
CA TYR A 110 -4.70 -17.16 2.15
C TYR A 110 -5.62 -16.15 1.45
N LYS A 111 -5.47 -14.87 1.76
CA LYS A 111 -6.17 -13.76 1.12
C LYS A 111 -5.39 -12.47 1.26
N MET A 112 -5.73 -11.49 0.44
CA MET A 112 -5.36 -10.09 0.65
C MET A 112 -6.58 -9.19 0.46
N MET A 113 -6.65 -8.10 1.22
CA MET A 113 -7.79 -7.20 1.29
C MET A 113 -7.34 -5.76 1.14
N LEU A 114 -8.23 -4.92 0.66
CA LEU A 114 -8.13 -3.47 0.74
C LEU A 114 -9.51 -2.83 0.86
N LEU A 115 -9.51 -1.59 1.30
CA LEU A 115 -10.69 -0.74 1.37
C LEU A 115 -10.46 0.48 0.49
N THR A 116 -11.50 0.98 -0.15
CA THR A 116 -11.46 2.26 -0.85
C THR A 116 -12.67 3.10 -0.51
N GLY A 117 -12.45 4.37 -0.22
CA GLY A 117 -13.52 5.36 -0.04
C GLY A 117 -14.12 5.84 -1.36
N SER A 118 -13.45 5.57 -2.47
CA SER A 118 -13.92 5.99 -3.79
C SER A 118 -15.10 5.14 -4.25
N LYS A 119 -16.15 5.81 -4.74
CA LYS A 119 -17.30 5.18 -5.41
C LYS A 119 -17.23 5.32 -6.93
N ARG A 120 -16.16 5.89 -7.45
CA ARG A 120 -15.98 6.15 -8.88
C ARG A 120 -15.79 4.83 -9.63
N PRO A 121 -16.50 4.62 -10.77
CA PRO A 121 -16.36 3.40 -11.56
C PRO A 121 -14.93 3.11 -12.00
N GLU A 122 -14.13 4.13 -12.32
CA GLU A 122 -12.75 3.97 -12.74
C GLU A 122 -11.88 3.34 -11.63
N THR A 123 -12.08 3.77 -10.36
CA THR A 123 -11.35 3.22 -9.22
C THR A 123 -11.77 1.78 -8.94
N LEU A 124 -13.08 1.51 -8.96
CA LEU A 124 -13.59 0.16 -8.71
C LEU A 124 -13.14 -0.82 -9.81
N ASN A 125 -13.17 -0.38 -11.07
CA ASN A 125 -12.67 -1.18 -12.20
C ASN A 125 -11.16 -1.41 -12.12
N PHE A 126 -10.41 -0.44 -11.63
CA PHE A 126 -8.97 -0.57 -11.41
C PHE A 126 -8.66 -1.71 -10.42
N TYR A 127 -9.33 -1.75 -9.28
CA TYR A 127 -9.12 -2.83 -8.31
C TYR A 127 -9.64 -4.18 -8.80
N ALA A 128 -10.78 -4.21 -9.49
CA ALA A 128 -11.26 -5.42 -10.13
C ALA A 128 -10.26 -5.97 -11.17
N GLY A 129 -9.69 -5.10 -11.97
CA GLY A 129 -8.65 -5.45 -12.93
C GLY A 129 -7.35 -5.95 -12.28
N ALA A 130 -7.05 -5.52 -11.05
CA ALA A 130 -5.93 -6.02 -10.25
C ALA A 130 -6.23 -7.36 -9.55
N GLY A 131 -7.43 -7.93 -9.74
CA GLY A 131 -7.82 -9.25 -9.22
C GLY A 131 -8.59 -9.22 -7.89
N TYR A 132 -8.97 -8.05 -7.40
CA TYR A 132 -9.84 -7.92 -6.22
C TYR A 132 -11.31 -8.01 -6.62
N ASN A 133 -12.15 -8.53 -5.73
CA ASN A 133 -13.60 -8.47 -5.90
C ASN A 133 -14.25 -7.79 -4.68
N SER A 134 -15.38 -7.16 -4.92
CA SER A 134 -16.16 -6.44 -3.91
C SER A 134 -17.45 -7.17 -3.50
N THR A 135 -17.58 -8.44 -3.85
CA THR A 135 -18.81 -9.22 -3.68
C THR A 135 -18.73 -10.29 -2.60
N ASP A 136 -17.53 -10.84 -2.32
CA ASP A 136 -17.36 -11.93 -1.34
C ASP A 136 -17.53 -11.47 0.11
N LYS A 137 -17.18 -10.22 0.41
CA LYS A 137 -17.23 -9.65 1.76
C LYS A 137 -17.81 -8.25 1.76
N THR A 138 -18.47 -7.89 2.86
CA THR A 138 -18.87 -6.52 3.15
C THR A 138 -17.89 -5.90 4.15
N ALA A 139 -17.38 -4.72 3.85
CA ALA A 139 -16.50 -3.99 4.74
C ALA A 139 -17.31 -3.09 5.69
N PHE A 140 -16.90 -3.03 6.94
CA PHE A 140 -17.38 -2.07 7.94
C PHE A 140 -16.22 -1.22 8.42
N ILE A 141 -16.44 0.07 8.60
CA ILE A 141 -15.46 1.02 9.12
C ILE A 141 -16.05 1.78 10.29
N GLN A 142 -15.23 2.03 11.31
CA GLN A 142 -15.56 2.89 12.44
C GLN A 142 -14.43 3.89 12.61
N TRP A 143 -14.76 5.17 12.49
CA TRP A 143 -13.82 6.26 12.71
C TRP A 143 -13.66 6.52 14.21
N LEU A 144 -12.42 6.80 14.66
CA LEU A 144 -12.06 7.02 16.08
C LEU A 144 -11.65 8.48 16.33
#